data_a01ccd90f2965718a8e3eedbcbf22af9
#
_entry.id   a01ccd90f2965718a8e3eedbcbf22af9
#
_cell.length_a   1.000
_cell.length_b   1.000
_cell.length_c   1.000
_cell.angle_alpha   90.00
_cell.angle_beta   90.00
_cell.angle_gamma   90.00
#
_symmetry.space_group_name_H-M   'P 1'
#
loop_
_entity.id
_entity.type
_entity.pdbx_description
1 polymer ?
#
loop_
_entity_poly.entity_id
_entity_poly.type
_entity_poly.pdbx_seq_one_letter_code
_entity_poly.pdbx_strand_id
1 'polypeptide(L)'
;INGAAFLGCSNLRTIEMPDSLRTLKDQVFEGCENLQSIILAHSLTGEIGNRAFYYCKSLTTITIPDKAESIGQYVFSGCSALEEIIIGNEVKSISGYGPFEGCSNLKKVVIGNGLTDLTSSIFQGKTNLTEVILGENITTIGSSCFMGCTGLEKITLPKKLRNINGAAFLGCSNLRTIEMPDSLRTLKD
;
A
#
# COMPACT_ATOMS: atom_id res chain seq x y z
N ILE A 1 8.07 -15.29 -12.57
CA ILE A 1 9.38 -15.43 -11.89
C ILE A 1 9.16 -16.28 -10.65
N ASN A 2 10.01 -17.30 -10.44
CA ASN A 2 9.97 -18.14 -9.25
C ASN A 2 10.37 -17.34 -8.00
N GLY A 3 9.98 -17.83 -6.82
CA GLY A 3 10.34 -17.20 -5.56
C GLY A 3 11.84 -16.99 -5.41
N ALA A 4 12.23 -15.90 -4.73
CA ALA A 4 13.61 -15.57 -4.40
C ALA A 4 14.59 -15.41 -5.59
N ALA A 5 14.10 -15.18 -6.83
CA ALA A 5 14.96 -15.15 -8.02
C ALA A 5 16.06 -14.07 -7.97
N PHE A 6 15.82 -12.95 -7.30
CA PHE A 6 16.78 -11.85 -7.11
C PHE A 6 17.04 -11.58 -5.63
N LEU A 7 16.77 -12.56 -4.76
CA LEU A 7 16.99 -12.42 -3.31
C LEU A 7 18.41 -11.94 -3.02
N GLY A 8 18.53 -10.83 -2.29
CA GLY A 8 19.80 -10.27 -1.89
C GLY A 8 20.65 -9.67 -3.02
N CYS A 9 20.08 -9.43 -4.20
CA CYS A 9 20.79 -8.73 -5.28
C CYS A 9 20.98 -7.24 -4.91
N SER A 10 21.81 -7.00 -3.88
CA SER A 10 21.96 -5.68 -3.26
C SER A 10 22.50 -4.59 -4.19
N ASN A 11 23.19 -4.93 -5.27
CA ASN A 11 23.69 -3.98 -6.24
C ASN A 11 22.72 -3.69 -7.40
N LEU A 12 21.58 -4.40 -7.47
CA LEU A 12 20.57 -4.16 -8.48
C LEU A 12 19.92 -2.79 -8.25
N ARG A 13 19.96 -1.91 -9.26
CA ARG A 13 19.42 -0.54 -9.17
C ARG A 13 18.10 -0.36 -9.89
N THR A 14 17.98 -0.97 -11.05
CA THR A 14 16.79 -0.87 -11.90
C THR A 14 16.53 -2.20 -12.58
N ILE A 15 15.26 -2.54 -12.77
CA ILE A 15 14.86 -3.70 -13.54
C ILE A 15 13.49 -3.42 -14.18
N GLU A 16 13.33 -3.87 -15.42
CA GLU A 16 12.06 -3.82 -16.14
C GLU A 16 11.55 -5.25 -16.36
N MET A 17 10.30 -5.47 -16.05
CA MET A 17 9.66 -6.78 -16.22
C MET A 17 9.04 -6.89 -17.61
N PRO A 18 9.28 -8.02 -18.32
CA PRO A 18 8.67 -8.23 -19.63
C PRO A 18 7.15 -8.41 -19.50
N ASP A 19 6.40 -7.91 -20.49
CA ASP A 19 4.94 -8.00 -20.52
C ASP A 19 4.39 -9.45 -20.58
N SER A 20 5.24 -10.43 -20.84
CA SER A 20 4.86 -11.85 -20.75
C SER A 20 4.74 -12.36 -19.30
N LEU A 21 5.25 -11.60 -18.31
CA LEU A 21 5.24 -12.02 -16.90
C LEU A 21 3.82 -11.96 -16.34
N ARG A 22 3.39 -13.05 -15.70
CA ARG A 22 2.05 -13.17 -15.10
C ARG A 22 2.04 -13.19 -13.57
N THR A 23 3.13 -13.61 -12.95
CA THR A 23 3.20 -13.79 -11.50
C THR A 23 4.50 -13.29 -10.93
N LEU A 24 4.42 -12.65 -9.76
CA LEU A 24 5.56 -12.28 -8.94
C LEU A 24 5.46 -13.06 -7.62
N LYS A 25 6.31 -14.06 -7.46
CA LYS A 25 6.28 -14.97 -6.31
C LYS A 25 6.95 -14.36 -5.07
N ASP A 26 6.97 -15.14 -3.98
CA ASP A 26 7.54 -14.70 -2.71
C ASP A 26 9.03 -14.35 -2.82
N GLN A 27 9.46 -13.32 -2.08
CA GLN A 27 10.85 -12.93 -1.87
C GLN A 27 11.64 -12.58 -3.15
N VAL A 28 10.99 -12.33 -4.27
CA VAL A 28 11.68 -12.17 -5.58
C VAL A 28 12.76 -11.09 -5.51
N PHE A 29 12.51 -9.95 -4.87
CA PHE A 29 13.44 -8.84 -4.70
C PHE A 29 13.78 -8.55 -3.23
N GLU A 30 13.54 -9.51 -2.33
CA GLU A 30 13.89 -9.33 -0.92
C GLU A 30 15.37 -8.98 -0.77
N GLY A 31 15.67 -7.90 -0.05
CA GLY A 31 17.04 -7.45 0.18
C GLY A 31 17.75 -6.81 -1.03
N CYS A 32 17.03 -6.47 -2.09
CA CYS A 32 17.57 -5.64 -3.16
C CYS A 32 17.70 -4.19 -2.68
N GLU A 33 18.61 -3.94 -1.74
CA GLU A 33 18.69 -2.69 -0.97
C GLU A 33 18.88 -1.43 -1.83
N ASN A 34 19.58 -1.55 -2.97
CA ASN A 34 19.85 -0.45 -3.87
C ASN A 34 18.87 -0.35 -5.05
N LEU A 35 17.78 -1.15 -5.06
CA LEU A 35 16.76 -1.07 -6.09
C LEU A 35 16.01 0.27 -5.96
N GLN A 36 16.22 1.16 -6.92
CA GLN A 36 15.66 2.51 -6.94
C GLN A 36 14.32 2.57 -7.67
N SER A 37 14.20 1.82 -8.75
CA SER A 37 12.98 1.77 -9.56
C SER A 37 12.77 0.40 -10.17
N ILE A 38 11.49 0.06 -10.33
CA ILE A 38 11.05 -1.15 -11.03
C ILE A 38 9.77 -0.86 -11.79
N ILE A 39 9.71 -1.32 -13.04
CA ILE A 39 8.49 -1.32 -13.84
C ILE A 39 7.93 -2.72 -13.82
N LEU A 40 6.77 -2.89 -13.18
CA LEU A 40 6.06 -4.16 -13.15
C LEU A 40 5.28 -4.38 -14.44
N ALA A 41 5.25 -5.62 -14.93
CA ALA A 41 4.52 -5.98 -16.14
C ALA A 41 3.02 -5.65 -16.00
N HIS A 42 2.45 -4.95 -16.96
CA HIS A 42 0.99 -4.66 -17.01
C HIS A 42 0.11 -5.91 -17.05
N SER A 43 0.69 -7.02 -17.50
CA SER A 43 0.06 -8.33 -17.58
C SER A 43 0.10 -9.15 -16.29
N LEU A 44 0.69 -8.61 -15.22
CA LEU A 44 0.70 -9.27 -13.92
C LEU A 44 -0.74 -9.48 -13.44
N THR A 45 -1.08 -10.75 -13.23
CA THR A 45 -2.34 -11.21 -12.64
C THR A 45 -2.02 -12.01 -11.38
N GLY A 46 -2.90 -12.10 -10.43
CA GLY A 46 -2.65 -12.83 -9.20
C GLY A 46 -1.93 -12.02 -8.12
N GLU A 47 -1.38 -12.71 -7.15
CA GLU A 47 -0.78 -12.09 -5.97
C GLU A 47 0.62 -11.51 -6.25
N ILE A 48 0.90 -10.34 -5.67
CA ILE A 48 2.28 -9.91 -5.39
C ILE A 48 2.72 -10.65 -4.14
N GLY A 49 3.63 -11.60 -4.31
CA GLY A 49 4.00 -12.58 -3.28
C GLY A 49 4.54 -11.97 -1.99
N ASN A 50 4.54 -12.78 -0.92
CA ASN A 50 5.02 -12.35 0.39
C ASN A 50 6.48 -11.87 0.31
N ARG A 51 6.80 -10.76 0.99
CA ARG A 51 8.15 -10.18 1.02
C ARG A 51 8.74 -9.88 -0.35
N ALA A 52 7.94 -9.73 -1.41
CA ALA A 52 8.47 -9.56 -2.77
C ALA A 52 9.46 -8.39 -2.88
N PHE A 53 9.28 -7.32 -2.11
CA PHE A 53 10.16 -6.13 -2.04
C PHE A 53 10.64 -5.83 -0.62
N TYR A 54 10.68 -6.85 0.25
CA TYR A 54 11.12 -6.69 1.64
C TYR A 54 12.54 -6.13 1.70
N TYR A 55 12.75 -5.03 2.46
CA TYR A 55 14.03 -4.31 2.54
C TYR A 55 14.60 -3.77 1.21
N CYS A 56 13.76 -3.44 0.23
CA CYS A 56 14.18 -2.61 -0.91
C CYS A 56 14.31 -1.15 -0.44
N LYS A 57 15.37 -0.85 0.31
CA LYS A 57 15.55 0.41 1.07
C LYS A 57 15.59 1.67 0.19
N SER A 58 16.02 1.53 -1.07
CA SER A 58 16.17 2.64 -2.02
C SER A 58 14.99 2.81 -2.96
N LEU A 59 13.98 1.92 -2.91
CA LEU A 59 12.81 2.00 -3.78
C LEU A 59 11.97 3.23 -3.41
N THR A 60 11.84 4.18 -4.36
CA THR A 60 11.15 5.45 -4.10
C THR A 60 9.68 5.44 -4.50
N THR A 61 9.35 4.76 -5.59
CA THR A 61 7.98 4.68 -6.10
C THR A 61 7.69 3.29 -6.66
N ILE A 62 6.44 2.87 -6.56
CA ILE A 62 5.99 1.64 -7.21
C ILE A 62 4.52 1.74 -7.63
N THR A 63 4.22 1.21 -8.81
CA THR A 63 2.84 1.01 -9.29
C THR A 63 2.54 -0.47 -9.36
N ILE A 64 1.53 -0.91 -8.60
CA ILE A 64 0.98 -2.26 -8.71
C ILE A 64 0.00 -2.27 -9.89
N PRO A 65 0.20 -3.14 -10.88
CA PRO A 65 -0.63 -3.17 -12.08
C PRO A 65 -2.11 -3.43 -11.79
N ASP A 66 -2.98 -2.92 -12.65
CA ASP A 66 -4.43 -3.03 -12.47
C ASP A 66 -4.93 -4.46 -12.30
N LYS A 67 -4.34 -5.41 -13.01
CA LYS A 67 -4.76 -6.81 -13.01
C LYS A 67 -4.21 -7.64 -11.86
N ALA A 68 -3.34 -7.10 -11.00
CA ALA A 68 -2.92 -7.78 -9.78
C ALA A 68 -4.13 -8.00 -8.87
N GLU A 69 -4.22 -9.16 -8.24
CA GLU A 69 -5.38 -9.54 -7.43
C GLU A 69 -5.20 -9.21 -5.95
N SER A 70 -3.98 -9.34 -5.45
CA SER A 70 -3.69 -9.13 -4.03
C SER A 70 -2.23 -8.75 -3.76
N ILE A 71 -2.01 -8.16 -2.58
CA ILE A 71 -0.68 -7.83 -2.03
C ILE A 71 -0.47 -8.68 -0.77
N GLY A 72 0.58 -9.49 -0.77
CA GLY A 72 0.92 -10.42 0.30
C GLY A 72 1.47 -9.77 1.57
N GLN A 73 2.02 -10.63 2.46
CA GLN A 73 2.55 -10.19 3.75
C GLN A 73 3.92 -9.52 3.58
N TYR A 74 4.17 -8.45 4.35
CA TYR A 74 5.46 -7.74 4.42
C TYR A 74 6.04 -7.31 3.06
N VAL A 75 5.19 -7.14 2.03
CA VAL A 75 5.67 -6.94 0.65
C VAL A 75 6.62 -5.77 0.54
N PHE A 76 6.31 -4.63 1.16
CA PHE A 76 7.14 -3.42 1.14
C PHE A 76 7.76 -3.09 2.51
N SER A 77 7.72 -4.04 3.45
CA SER A 77 8.28 -3.79 4.78
C SER A 77 9.77 -3.47 4.67
N GLY A 78 10.20 -2.39 5.33
CA GLY A 78 11.58 -1.90 5.26
C GLY A 78 11.94 -1.10 4.00
N CYS A 79 10.99 -0.80 3.11
CA CYS A 79 11.20 0.13 1.98
C CYS A 79 11.24 1.57 2.50
N SER A 80 12.31 1.93 3.19
CA SER A 80 12.39 3.21 3.93
C SER A 80 12.37 4.46 3.05
N ALA A 81 12.83 4.35 1.79
CA ALA A 81 12.78 5.45 0.84
C ALA A 81 11.45 5.56 0.07
N LEU A 82 10.50 4.64 0.27
CA LEU A 82 9.25 4.62 -0.50
C LEU A 82 8.41 5.86 -0.18
N GLU A 83 8.21 6.70 -1.20
CA GLU A 83 7.46 7.95 -1.11
C GLU A 83 6.05 7.83 -1.68
N GLU A 84 5.87 7.07 -2.75
CA GLU A 84 4.59 6.90 -3.43
C GLU A 84 4.32 5.45 -3.77
N ILE A 85 3.08 5.01 -3.52
CA ILE A 85 2.55 3.74 -4.02
C ILE A 85 1.21 3.95 -4.71
N ILE A 86 1.07 3.35 -5.90
CA ILE A 86 -0.19 3.27 -6.63
C ILE A 86 -0.63 1.82 -6.66
N ILE A 87 -1.84 1.54 -6.19
CA ILE A 87 -2.43 0.20 -6.13
C ILE A 87 -3.50 0.10 -7.20
N GLY A 88 -3.35 -0.87 -8.10
CA GLY A 88 -4.20 -1.05 -9.26
C GLY A 88 -5.66 -1.37 -8.97
N ASN A 89 -6.49 -1.25 -9.99
CA ASN A 89 -7.97 -1.24 -9.86
C ASN A 89 -8.60 -2.61 -9.58
N GLU A 90 -7.90 -3.72 -9.81
CA GLU A 90 -8.44 -5.06 -9.58
C GLU A 90 -7.88 -5.72 -8.29
N VAL A 91 -7.01 -5.02 -7.55
CA VAL A 91 -6.49 -5.52 -6.26
C VAL A 91 -7.62 -5.60 -5.24
N LYS A 92 -7.97 -6.82 -4.82
CA LYS A 92 -9.12 -7.12 -3.92
C LYS A 92 -8.73 -7.18 -2.46
N SER A 93 -7.45 -7.42 -2.17
CA SER A 93 -6.97 -7.52 -0.80
C SER A 93 -5.52 -7.09 -0.64
N ILE A 94 -5.22 -6.52 0.52
CA ILE A 94 -3.87 -6.24 0.99
C ILE A 94 -3.74 -6.94 2.34
N SER A 95 -2.68 -7.73 2.52
CA SER A 95 -2.45 -8.41 3.79
C SER A 95 -2.38 -7.43 4.96
N GLY A 96 -2.98 -7.79 6.09
CA GLY A 96 -2.88 -7.05 7.34
C GLY A 96 -1.53 -7.19 8.07
N TYR A 97 -0.64 -8.05 7.58
CA TYR A 97 0.65 -8.31 8.22
C TYR A 97 1.74 -7.41 7.64
N GLY A 98 1.82 -6.17 8.14
CA GLY A 98 2.91 -5.22 7.94
C GLY A 98 3.31 -4.90 6.50
N PRO A 99 2.41 -4.79 5.52
CA PRO A 99 2.80 -4.62 4.12
C PRO A 99 3.63 -3.35 3.90
N PHE A 100 3.43 -2.31 4.73
CA PHE A 100 4.15 -1.03 4.69
C PHE A 100 4.93 -0.73 5.97
N GLU A 101 5.21 -1.74 6.80
CA GLU A 101 6.02 -1.54 8.00
C GLU A 101 7.40 -0.98 7.62
N GLY A 102 7.90 0.03 8.35
CA GLY A 102 9.19 0.65 8.05
C GLY A 102 9.24 1.55 6.79
N CYS A 103 8.12 1.74 6.06
CA CYS A 103 8.01 2.75 4.99
C CYS A 103 7.88 4.14 5.62
N SER A 104 8.97 4.66 6.20
CA SER A 104 8.95 5.90 6.99
C SER A 104 8.77 7.17 6.13
N ASN A 105 9.15 7.11 4.86
CA ASN A 105 9.06 8.26 3.95
C ASN A 105 7.79 8.28 3.08
N LEU A 106 6.81 7.39 3.35
CA LEU A 106 5.59 7.30 2.54
C LEU A 106 4.78 8.60 2.64
N LYS A 107 4.63 9.29 1.51
CA LYS A 107 3.96 10.59 1.38
C LYS A 107 2.60 10.46 0.69
N LYS A 108 2.51 9.55 -0.29
CA LYS A 108 1.32 9.40 -1.13
C LYS A 108 0.92 7.95 -1.33
N VAL A 109 -0.37 7.70 -1.17
CA VAL A 109 -1.01 6.41 -1.43
C VAL A 109 -2.20 6.61 -2.34
N VAL A 110 -2.23 5.89 -3.46
CA VAL A 110 -3.39 5.83 -4.36
C VAL A 110 -3.91 4.40 -4.36
N ILE A 111 -5.19 4.24 -4.02
CA ILE A 111 -5.85 2.94 -3.93
C ILE A 111 -6.92 2.86 -5.02
N GLY A 112 -6.80 1.86 -5.88
CA GLY A 112 -7.78 1.60 -6.95
C GLY A 112 -9.10 1.04 -6.43
N ASN A 113 -10.01 0.77 -7.35
CA ASN A 113 -11.41 0.43 -7.05
C ASN A 113 -11.65 -1.04 -6.65
N GLY A 114 -10.63 -1.89 -6.65
CA GLY A 114 -10.78 -3.32 -6.32
C GLY A 114 -11.04 -3.59 -4.84
N LEU A 115 -10.45 -2.77 -3.94
CA LEU A 115 -10.61 -2.94 -2.51
C LEU A 115 -11.98 -2.48 -2.04
N THR A 116 -12.57 -3.27 -1.13
CA THR A 116 -13.78 -2.90 -0.38
C THR A 116 -13.49 -2.49 1.05
N ASP A 117 -12.38 -2.95 1.60
CA ASP A 117 -12.02 -2.74 3.00
C ASP A 117 -10.53 -2.42 3.14
N LEU A 118 -10.22 -1.39 3.91
CA LEU A 118 -8.85 -1.15 4.37
C LEU A 118 -8.62 -1.94 5.65
N THR A 119 -7.60 -2.76 5.64
CA THR A 119 -7.23 -3.58 6.81
C THR A 119 -6.77 -2.70 7.98
N SER A 120 -6.92 -3.23 9.20
CA SER A 120 -6.50 -2.53 10.41
C SER A 120 -5.01 -2.21 10.38
N SER A 121 -4.66 -1.02 10.88
CA SER A 121 -3.27 -0.53 11.07
C SER A 121 -2.42 -0.44 9.80
N ILE A 122 -3.01 -0.56 8.59
CA ILE A 122 -2.22 -0.69 7.34
C ILE A 122 -1.30 0.52 7.09
N PHE A 123 -1.72 1.74 7.47
CA PHE A 123 -0.93 2.97 7.36
C PHE A 123 -0.60 3.59 8.72
N GLN A 124 -0.72 2.83 9.80
CA GLN A 124 -0.41 3.33 11.14
C GLN A 124 1.00 3.92 11.22
N GLY A 125 1.11 5.10 11.85
CA GLY A 125 2.39 5.77 12.11
C GLY A 125 3.10 6.33 10.88
N LYS A 126 2.42 6.49 9.75
CA LYS A 126 2.99 7.11 8.55
C LYS A 126 2.97 8.63 8.70
N THR A 127 3.92 9.16 9.47
CA THR A 127 3.97 10.58 9.84
C THR A 127 4.18 11.52 8.66
N ASN A 128 4.78 11.03 7.56
CA ASN A 128 5.01 11.79 6.33
C ASN A 128 3.87 11.66 5.31
N LEU A 129 2.83 10.86 5.60
CA LEU A 129 1.71 10.65 4.69
C LEU A 129 0.84 11.91 4.62
N THR A 130 0.85 12.57 3.47
CA THR A 130 0.12 13.82 3.23
C THR A 130 -1.06 13.65 2.27
N GLU A 131 -0.99 12.64 1.38
CA GLU A 131 -2.00 12.42 0.35
C GLU A 131 -2.46 10.96 0.34
N VAL A 132 -3.77 10.78 0.48
CA VAL A 132 -4.43 9.48 0.36
C VAL A 132 -5.62 9.60 -0.58
N ILE A 133 -5.58 8.87 -1.69
CA ILE A 133 -6.68 8.75 -2.64
C ILE A 133 -7.27 7.36 -2.47
N LEU A 134 -8.53 7.30 -2.06
CA LEU A 134 -9.26 6.05 -1.80
C LEU A 134 -10.13 5.68 -2.99
N GLY A 135 -10.13 4.41 -3.35
CA GLY A 135 -11.03 3.85 -4.35
C GLY A 135 -12.51 3.98 -3.94
N GLU A 136 -13.38 4.18 -4.93
CA GLU A 136 -14.80 4.45 -4.71
C GLU A 136 -15.59 3.28 -4.09
N ASN A 137 -15.04 2.06 -4.14
CA ASN A 137 -15.70 0.86 -3.62
C ASN A 137 -15.38 0.56 -2.15
N ILE A 138 -14.54 1.36 -1.50
CA ILE A 138 -14.21 1.18 -0.09
C ILE A 138 -15.45 1.44 0.76
N THR A 139 -15.82 0.44 1.55
CA THR A 139 -16.96 0.46 2.47
C THR A 139 -16.55 0.50 3.93
N THR A 140 -15.30 0.07 4.24
CA THR A 140 -14.79 0.02 5.61
C THR A 140 -13.37 0.56 5.71
N ILE A 141 -13.13 1.44 6.68
CA ILE A 141 -11.79 1.81 7.15
C ILE A 141 -11.55 1.04 8.45
N GLY A 142 -10.52 0.20 8.46
CA GLY A 142 -10.17 -0.67 9.59
C GLY A 142 -9.67 0.10 10.81
N SER A 143 -9.65 -0.57 11.96
CA SER A 143 -9.17 0.03 13.21
C SER A 143 -7.71 0.51 13.09
N SER A 144 -7.42 1.68 13.65
CA SER A 144 -6.08 2.30 13.63
C SER A 144 -5.47 2.47 12.23
N CYS A 145 -6.28 2.41 11.17
CA CYS A 145 -5.80 2.40 9.77
C CYS A 145 -4.84 3.56 9.48
N PHE A 146 -5.18 4.77 9.92
CA PHE A 146 -4.37 5.99 9.78
C PHE A 146 -3.90 6.55 11.13
N MET A 147 -3.92 5.74 12.20
CA MET A 147 -3.51 6.19 13.52
C MET A 147 -2.08 6.76 13.47
N GLY A 148 -1.91 7.99 14.00
CA GLY A 148 -0.61 8.67 14.02
C GLY A 148 -0.09 9.17 12.66
N CYS A 149 -0.95 9.26 11.63
CA CYS A 149 -0.60 9.90 10.36
C CYS A 149 -0.60 11.42 10.54
N THR A 150 0.41 11.95 11.23
CA THR A 150 0.48 13.37 11.61
C THR A 150 0.62 14.31 10.41
N GLY A 151 1.14 13.82 9.27
CA GLY A 151 1.26 14.60 8.04
C GLY A 151 -0.06 14.78 7.28
N LEU A 152 -1.11 13.99 7.60
CA LEU A 152 -2.36 13.99 6.85
C LEU A 152 -3.20 15.22 7.18
N GLU A 153 -3.29 16.16 6.22
CA GLU A 153 -4.07 17.40 6.39
C GLU A 153 -5.51 17.27 5.91
N LYS A 154 -5.75 16.41 4.93
CA LYS A 154 -7.05 16.20 4.30
C LYS A 154 -7.17 14.78 3.80
N ILE A 155 -8.38 14.23 3.86
CA ILE A 155 -8.75 12.97 3.22
C ILE A 155 -10.17 13.08 2.66
N THR A 156 -10.36 12.57 1.44
CA THR A 156 -11.70 12.47 0.85
C THR A 156 -12.21 11.06 1.05
N LEU A 157 -13.33 10.92 1.74
CA LEU A 157 -13.95 9.63 2.02
C LEU A 157 -14.85 9.20 0.86
N PRO A 158 -14.81 7.92 0.45
CA PRO A 158 -15.65 7.42 -0.64
C PRO A 158 -17.15 7.49 -0.30
N LYS A 159 -17.97 7.77 -1.31
CA LYS A 159 -19.44 7.85 -1.15
C LYS A 159 -20.10 6.53 -0.70
N LYS A 160 -19.43 5.39 -0.84
CA LYS A 160 -19.91 4.07 -0.41
C LYS A 160 -19.44 3.69 1.00
N LEU A 161 -18.64 4.52 1.68
CA LEU A 161 -18.10 4.21 3.00
C LEU A 161 -19.23 4.06 4.02
N ARG A 162 -19.22 2.95 4.75
CA ARG A 162 -20.23 2.61 5.76
C ARG A 162 -19.69 2.55 7.18
N ASN A 163 -18.41 2.16 7.31
CA ASN A 163 -17.83 1.90 8.62
C ASN A 163 -16.46 2.56 8.75
N ILE A 164 -16.26 3.30 9.83
CA ILE A 164 -14.95 3.75 10.31
C ILE A 164 -14.78 3.10 11.69
N ASN A 165 -13.78 2.21 11.79
CA ASN A 165 -13.54 1.44 13.00
C ASN A 165 -12.64 2.19 13.99
N GLY A 166 -12.55 1.66 15.22
CA GLY A 166 -11.93 2.35 16.35
C GLY A 166 -10.53 2.88 16.09
N ALA A 167 -10.27 4.08 16.58
CA ALA A 167 -8.99 4.77 16.45
C ALA A 167 -8.47 4.99 15.01
N ALA A 168 -9.33 4.87 13.98
CA ALA A 168 -8.91 4.91 12.57
C ALA A 168 -8.09 6.17 12.23
N PHE A 169 -8.40 7.32 12.81
CA PHE A 169 -7.72 8.61 12.62
C PHE A 169 -7.13 9.17 13.92
N LEU A 170 -6.98 8.34 14.96
CA LEU A 170 -6.39 8.77 16.23
C LEU A 170 -5.00 9.36 16.01
N GLY A 171 -4.77 10.58 16.50
CA GLY A 171 -3.46 11.25 16.37
C GLY A 171 -3.13 11.78 14.98
N CYS A 172 -4.09 11.88 14.06
CA CYS A 172 -3.94 12.64 12.80
C CYS A 172 -3.98 14.15 13.15
N SER A 173 -2.95 14.66 13.82
CA SER A 173 -2.98 15.99 14.44
C SER A 173 -3.11 17.16 13.47
N ASN A 174 -2.75 16.98 12.21
CA ASN A 174 -2.86 18.00 11.18
C ASN A 174 -4.14 17.87 10.32
N LEU A 175 -4.99 16.87 10.59
CA LEU A 175 -6.23 16.69 9.84
C LEU A 175 -7.21 17.83 10.17
N ARG A 176 -7.45 18.70 9.18
CA ARG A 176 -8.24 19.93 9.36
C ARG A 176 -9.70 19.74 8.99
N THR A 177 -9.95 18.97 7.95
CA THR A 177 -11.30 18.77 7.42
C THR A 177 -11.48 17.32 6.98
N ILE A 178 -12.65 16.78 7.32
CA ILE A 178 -13.11 15.48 6.85
C ILE A 178 -14.63 15.56 6.65
N GLU A 179 -15.07 15.23 5.45
CA GLU A 179 -16.49 15.21 5.13
C GLU A 179 -16.99 13.77 5.25
N MET A 180 -17.98 13.56 6.13
CA MET A 180 -18.60 12.26 6.32
C MET A 180 -19.63 12.01 5.22
N PRO A 181 -19.53 10.88 4.49
CA PRO A 181 -20.52 10.57 3.46
C PRO A 181 -21.86 10.14 4.08
N ASP A 182 -22.97 10.44 3.40
CA ASP A 182 -24.34 10.06 3.84
C ASP A 182 -24.52 8.54 4.02
N SER A 183 -23.68 7.75 3.41
CA SER A 183 -23.68 6.28 3.54
C SER A 183 -23.12 5.76 4.87
N LEU A 184 -22.45 6.63 5.65
CA LEU A 184 -21.79 6.21 6.90
C LEU A 184 -22.82 5.73 7.92
N ARG A 185 -22.60 4.53 8.46
CA ARG A 185 -23.49 3.88 9.45
C ARG A 185 -22.84 3.72 10.80
N THR A 186 -21.55 3.51 10.83
CA THR A 186 -20.79 3.22 12.05
C THR A 186 -19.55 4.09 12.14
N LEU A 187 -19.44 4.80 13.25
CA LEU A 187 -18.23 5.47 13.69
C LEU A 187 -17.93 4.91 15.07
N LYS A 188 -16.83 4.17 15.21
CA LYS A 188 -16.43 3.54 16.48
C LYS A 188 -15.31 4.33 17.14
N ASP A 189 -15.29 4.29 18.44
CA ASP A 189 -14.24 4.86 19.29
C ASP A 189 -12.91 4.11 19.14
#